data_b6abfaef12930da90cdb91486269ca1b
#
_entry.id   b6abfaef12930da90cdb91486269ca1b
#
_cell.length_a   1.000
_cell.length_b   1.000
_cell.length_c   1.000
_cell.angle_alpha   90.00
_cell.angle_beta   90.00
_cell.angle_gamma   90.00
#
_symmetry.space_group_name_H-M   'P 1'
#
loop_
_entity.id
_entity.type
_entity.pdbx_description
1 polymer ?
#
loop_
_entity_poly.entity_id
_entity_poly.type
_entity_poly.pdbx_seq_one_letter_code
_entity_poly.pdbx_strand_id
1 'polypeptide(L)'
;MLVAAARTAEPFTERPTVSTSSHAVAASDERLAHLRAEVALFMRDHVLSLVSHDLRSPLNAIHSWAYVLERKLDAADAASQRALAGIRAGVEQQVKLLEDAVDKTRAETKSLPLARESFPIRVAVERALEDARHAVLAARSNAVELVSSIDSERCDGDRERLVQALWTMLVFAAEASEPGAKLRLTSNIDSAFWRVEIAFTANFAALSDPEPAHALEPFARTQAMQPREAGRIAWALALAQRVASAHGGTFEQTGTGDGEPSTLVLRVPLLAQ
;
A
#
# COMPACT_ATOMS: atom_id res chain seq x y z
N MET A 1 17.88 -31.22 78.96
CA MET A 1 18.71 -30.92 77.79
C MET A 1 17.85 -31.04 76.54
N LEU A 2 17.36 -29.92 76.03
CA LEU A 2 16.59 -29.85 74.78
C LEU A 2 17.54 -29.36 73.67
N VAL A 3 17.67 -30.16 72.62
CA VAL A 3 18.41 -29.80 71.39
C VAL A 3 17.40 -29.22 70.46
N ALA A 4 17.60 -27.95 70.11
CA ALA A 4 16.81 -27.23 69.09
C ALA A 4 17.35 -27.57 67.67
N ALA A 5 16.49 -28.10 66.82
CA ALA A 5 16.78 -28.32 65.41
C ALA A 5 16.56 -27.00 64.60
N ALA A 6 17.63 -26.51 64.08
CA ALA A 6 17.58 -25.37 63.09
C ALA A 6 17.05 -25.85 61.75
N ARG A 7 15.93 -25.27 61.27
CA ARG A 7 15.46 -25.42 59.90
C ARG A 7 16.22 -24.43 59.01
N THR A 8 17.00 -24.93 58.11
CA THR A 8 17.60 -24.17 56.99
C THR A 8 16.51 -23.84 55.98
N ALA A 9 16.26 -22.55 55.77
CA ALA A 9 15.42 -22.06 54.68
C ALA A 9 16.22 -22.12 53.35
N GLU A 10 15.69 -22.83 52.38
CA GLU A 10 16.20 -22.82 50.99
C GLU A 10 15.91 -21.47 50.33
N PRO A 11 16.83 -20.92 49.50
CA PRO A 11 16.58 -19.67 48.79
C PRO A 11 15.59 -19.90 47.63
N PHE A 12 14.54 -19.10 47.62
CA PHE A 12 13.56 -19.01 46.56
C PHE A 12 14.25 -18.46 45.29
N THR A 13 14.56 -19.32 44.32
CA THR A 13 15.09 -18.92 43.03
C THR A 13 13.95 -18.32 42.23
N GLU A 14 13.95 -17.01 42.07
CA GLU A 14 13.14 -16.30 41.07
C GLU A 14 13.48 -16.84 39.69
N ARG A 15 12.50 -17.41 38.99
CA ARG A 15 12.60 -17.72 37.57
C ARG A 15 12.59 -16.42 36.79
N PRO A 16 13.51 -16.20 35.84
CA PRO A 16 13.54 -14.98 35.07
C PRO A 16 12.28 -14.90 34.17
N THR A 17 11.55 -13.78 34.25
CA THR A 17 10.38 -13.42 33.43
C THR A 17 10.78 -12.97 31.99
N VAL A 18 11.65 -13.71 31.32
CA VAL A 18 12.19 -13.36 29.99
C VAL A 18 11.27 -13.82 28.83
N SER A 19 10.28 -14.68 29.12
CA SER A 19 9.50 -15.35 28.05
C SER A 19 8.45 -14.47 27.38
N THR A 20 7.77 -13.58 28.10
CA THR A 20 6.64 -12.80 27.55
C THR A 20 7.08 -11.65 26.62
N SER A 21 8.19 -11.02 26.89
CA SER A 21 8.73 -9.93 26.07
C SER A 21 9.21 -10.42 24.69
N SER A 22 9.88 -11.58 24.66
CA SER A 22 10.39 -12.19 23.43
C SER A 22 9.25 -12.61 22.48
N HIS A 23 8.17 -13.18 23.01
CA HIS A 23 6.99 -13.56 22.20
C HIS A 23 6.24 -12.34 21.65
N ALA A 24 6.15 -11.26 22.40
CA ALA A 24 5.50 -10.03 21.92
C ALA A 24 6.29 -9.35 20.78
N VAL A 25 7.62 -9.31 20.89
CA VAL A 25 8.49 -8.79 19.84
C VAL A 25 8.40 -9.65 18.59
N ALA A 26 8.47 -10.97 18.70
CA ALA A 26 8.36 -11.88 17.55
C ALA A 26 7.00 -11.74 16.83
N ALA A 27 5.90 -11.61 17.57
CA ALA A 27 4.57 -11.40 17.00
C ALA A 27 4.45 -10.05 16.27
N SER A 28 5.11 -9.01 16.77
CA SER A 28 5.16 -7.70 16.12
C SER A 28 5.96 -7.75 14.82
N ASP A 29 7.10 -8.45 14.80
CA ASP A 29 7.93 -8.61 13.62
C ASP A 29 7.24 -9.42 12.51
N GLU A 30 6.53 -10.50 12.89
CA GLU A 30 5.74 -11.30 11.95
C GLU A 30 4.60 -10.49 11.33
N ARG A 31 3.89 -9.71 12.14
CA ARG A 31 2.85 -8.81 11.65
C ARG A 31 3.41 -7.78 10.68
N LEU A 32 4.55 -7.18 10.99
CA LEU A 32 5.20 -6.19 10.13
C LEU A 32 5.65 -6.81 8.81
N ALA A 33 6.20 -8.02 8.83
CA ALA A 33 6.54 -8.76 7.63
C ALA A 33 5.31 -9.05 6.75
N HIS A 34 4.19 -9.43 7.37
CA HIS A 34 2.92 -9.62 6.68
C HIS A 34 2.42 -8.32 6.02
N LEU A 35 2.41 -7.19 6.73
CA LEU A 35 2.00 -5.89 6.19
C LEU A 35 2.86 -5.48 4.99
N ARG A 36 4.18 -5.65 5.06
CA ARG A 36 5.11 -5.39 3.95
C ARG A 36 4.83 -6.27 2.74
N ALA A 37 4.58 -7.56 2.96
CA ALA A 37 4.28 -8.51 1.89
C ALA A 37 2.98 -8.16 1.16
N GLU A 38 1.93 -7.80 1.89
CA GLU A 38 0.65 -7.35 1.32
C GLU A 38 0.82 -6.08 0.48
N VAL A 39 1.52 -5.06 0.98
CA VAL A 39 1.82 -3.83 0.21
C VAL A 39 2.57 -4.16 -1.07
N ALA A 40 3.59 -5.00 -1.00
CA ALA A 40 4.37 -5.41 -2.17
C ALA A 40 3.51 -6.17 -3.21
N LEU A 41 2.62 -7.05 -2.76
CA LEU A 41 1.71 -7.80 -3.63
C LEU A 41 0.80 -6.86 -4.42
N PHE A 42 0.10 -5.96 -3.74
CA PHE A 42 -0.84 -5.02 -4.37
C PHE A 42 -0.12 -3.98 -5.24
N MET A 43 1.08 -3.56 -4.86
CA MET A 43 1.92 -2.69 -5.69
C MET A 43 2.27 -3.38 -7.01
N ARG A 44 2.74 -4.62 -6.98
CA ARG A 44 3.09 -5.39 -8.20
C ARG A 44 1.90 -5.57 -9.12
N ASP A 45 0.73 -5.89 -8.57
CA ASP A 45 -0.52 -5.97 -9.34
C ASP A 45 -0.88 -4.64 -10.00
N HIS A 46 -0.76 -3.54 -9.26
CA HIS A 46 -1.01 -2.20 -9.77
C HIS A 46 -0.07 -1.84 -10.92
N VAL A 47 1.24 -2.09 -10.76
CA VAL A 47 2.26 -1.84 -11.79
C VAL A 47 1.98 -2.62 -13.06
N LEU A 48 1.69 -3.92 -12.94
CA LEU A 48 1.38 -4.77 -14.10
C LEU A 48 0.14 -4.29 -14.84
N SER A 49 -0.89 -3.87 -14.10
CA SER A 49 -2.11 -3.31 -14.68
C SER A 49 -1.84 -2.02 -15.46
N LEU A 50 -1.05 -1.13 -14.87
CA LEU A 50 -0.67 0.15 -15.46
C LEU A 50 0.16 -0.05 -16.73
N VAL A 51 1.21 -0.87 -16.64
CA VAL A 51 2.10 -1.18 -17.79
C VAL A 51 1.32 -1.85 -18.91
N SER A 52 0.43 -2.79 -18.60
CA SER A 52 -0.42 -3.42 -19.62
C SER A 52 -1.32 -2.41 -20.32
N HIS A 53 -1.93 -1.50 -19.55
CA HIS A 53 -2.76 -0.42 -20.12
C HIS A 53 -1.94 0.50 -21.01
N ASP A 54 -0.77 0.94 -20.57
CA ASP A 54 0.06 1.91 -21.28
C ASP A 54 0.70 1.31 -22.54
N LEU A 55 1.00 0.00 -22.56
CA LEU A 55 1.49 -0.72 -23.75
C LEU A 55 0.39 -0.98 -24.80
N ARG A 56 -0.87 -1.07 -24.37
CA ARG A 56 -1.98 -1.34 -25.30
C ARG A 56 -2.16 -0.22 -26.32
N SER A 57 -1.96 1.04 -25.93
CA SER A 57 -2.11 2.21 -26.82
C SER A 57 -1.12 2.21 -28.00
N PRO A 58 0.22 2.09 -27.81
CA PRO A 58 1.16 2.03 -28.92
C PRO A 58 0.99 0.76 -29.78
N LEU A 59 0.62 -0.38 -29.19
CA LEU A 59 0.33 -1.59 -29.96
C LEU A 59 -0.88 -1.42 -30.88
N ASN A 60 -1.95 -0.79 -30.39
CA ASN A 60 -3.11 -0.46 -31.23
C ASN A 60 -2.76 0.52 -32.35
N ALA A 61 -1.87 1.48 -32.12
CA ALA A 61 -1.38 2.38 -33.16
C ALA A 61 -0.61 1.62 -34.23
N ILE A 62 0.30 0.72 -33.88
CA ILE A 62 1.05 -0.13 -34.81
C ILE A 62 0.08 -0.99 -35.65
N HIS A 63 -0.91 -1.62 -34.99
CA HIS A 63 -1.93 -2.41 -35.67
C HIS A 63 -2.73 -1.57 -36.68
N SER A 64 -3.13 -0.36 -36.31
CA SER A 64 -3.86 0.56 -37.17
C SER A 64 -3.04 1.00 -38.39
N TRP A 65 -1.75 1.33 -38.20
CA TRP A 65 -0.86 1.68 -39.29
C TRP A 65 -0.57 0.51 -40.22
N ALA A 66 -0.41 -0.70 -39.69
CA ALA A 66 -0.26 -1.90 -40.53
C ALA A 66 -1.48 -2.12 -41.40
N TYR A 67 -2.70 -1.90 -40.89
CA TYR A 67 -3.95 -1.97 -41.64
C TYR A 67 -4.04 -0.89 -42.77
N VAL A 68 -3.61 0.35 -42.47
CA VAL A 68 -3.59 1.43 -43.50
C VAL A 68 -2.59 1.10 -44.61
N LEU A 69 -1.43 0.55 -44.27
CA LEU A 69 -0.43 0.14 -45.27
C LEU A 69 -0.92 -1.02 -46.14
N GLU A 70 -1.57 -2.02 -45.53
CA GLU A 70 -2.16 -3.16 -46.27
C GLU A 70 -3.12 -2.69 -47.39
N ARG A 71 -3.90 -1.65 -47.12
CA ARG A 71 -4.85 -1.09 -48.12
C ARG A 71 -4.17 -0.27 -49.23
N LYS A 72 -2.94 0.18 -49.04
CA LYS A 72 -2.18 1.00 -49.97
C LYS A 72 -1.17 0.21 -50.81
N LEU A 73 -0.83 -1.00 -50.37
CA LEU A 73 0.12 -1.86 -51.07
C LEU A 73 -0.54 -2.56 -52.25
N ASP A 74 0.23 -2.69 -53.34
CA ASP A 74 -0.18 -3.49 -54.49
C ASP A 74 -0.39 -4.95 -54.06
N ALA A 75 -1.50 -5.54 -54.45
CA ALA A 75 -1.79 -6.95 -54.23
C ALA A 75 -0.75 -7.90 -54.89
N ALA A 76 -0.01 -7.42 -55.86
CA ALA A 76 1.06 -8.14 -56.54
C ALA A 76 2.36 -8.23 -55.71
N ASP A 77 2.54 -7.36 -54.69
CA ASP A 77 3.72 -7.40 -53.78
C ASP A 77 3.51 -8.40 -52.64
N ALA A 78 3.68 -9.66 -52.95
CA ALA A 78 3.53 -10.76 -51.99
C ALA A 78 4.57 -10.71 -50.85
N ALA A 79 5.70 -10.04 -50.98
CA ALA A 79 6.70 -9.89 -49.95
C ALA A 79 6.23 -8.91 -48.86
N SER A 80 5.77 -7.73 -49.28
CA SER A 80 5.24 -6.69 -48.41
C SER A 80 3.95 -7.13 -47.72
N GLN A 81 3.06 -7.84 -48.39
CA GLN A 81 1.86 -8.42 -47.81
C GLN A 81 2.19 -9.42 -46.70
N ARG A 82 3.18 -10.31 -46.89
CA ARG A 82 3.63 -11.25 -45.85
C ARG A 82 4.27 -10.53 -44.68
N ALA A 83 5.05 -9.45 -44.92
CA ALA A 83 5.64 -8.67 -43.83
C ALA A 83 4.58 -7.99 -42.96
N LEU A 84 3.55 -7.40 -43.57
CA LEU A 84 2.44 -6.79 -42.81
C LEU A 84 1.62 -7.80 -42.03
N ALA A 85 1.35 -8.96 -42.63
CA ALA A 85 0.68 -10.06 -41.90
C ALA A 85 1.49 -10.52 -40.68
N GLY A 86 2.83 -10.57 -40.82
CA GLY A 86 3.74 -10.87 -39.70
C GLY A 86 3.70 -9.80 -38.60
N ILE A 87 3.69 -8.51 -38.97
CA ILE A 87 3.56 -7.40 -37.99
C ILE A 87 2.23 -7.51 -37.22
N ARG A 88 1.12 -7.71 -37.92
CA ARG A 88 -0.20 -7.83 -37.29
C ARG A 88 -0.26 -9.01 -36.33
N ALA A 89 0.16 -10.19 -36.77
CA ALA A 89 0.21 -11.38 -35.93
C ALA A 89 1.08 -11.18 -34.68
N GLY A 90 2.24 -10.49 -34.84
CA GLY A 90 3.11 -10.15 -33.74
C GLY A 90 2.47 -9.21 -32.71
N VAL A 91 1.75 -8.19 -33.16
CA VAL A 91 1.02 -7.27 -32.28
C VAL A 91 -0.11 -8.00 -31.54
N GLU A 92 -0.92 -8.79 -32.24
CA GLU A 92 -2.01 -9.58 -31.65
C GLU A 92 -1.48 -10.55 -30.59
N GLN A 93 -0.35 -11.21 -30.87
CA GLN A 93 0.32 -12.08 -29.90
C GLN A 93 0.81 -11.31 -28.67
N GLN A 94 1.40 -10.12 -28.83
CA GLN A 94 1.86 -9.30 -27.72
C GLN A 94 0.69 -8.84 -26.83
N VAL A 95 -0.42 -8.39 -27.42
CA VAL A 95 -1.63 -8.01 -26.67
C VAL A 95 -2.13 -9.19 -25.84
N LYS A 96 -2.25 -10.37 -26.45
CA LYS A 96 -2.69 -11.59 -25.75
C LYS A 96 -1.76 -11.97 -24.59
N LEU A 97 -0.43 -11.92 -24.81
CA LEU A 97 0.54 -12.23 -23.75
C LEU A 97 0.45 -11.25 -22.57
N LEU A 98 0.21 -9.96 -22.83
CA LEU A 98 -0.01 -8.96 -21.79
C LEU A 98 -1.29 -9.24 -21.01
N GLU A 99 -2.38 -9.56 -21.68
CA GLU A 99 -3.67 -9.90 -21.04
C GLU A 99 -3.53 -11.17 -20.19
N ASP A 100 -2.94 -12.24 -20.74
CA ASP A 100 -2.71 -13.49 -20.02
C ASP A 100 -1.79 -13.29 -18.79
N ALA A 101 -0.76 -12.46 -18.89
CA ALA A 101 0.16 -12.16 -17.78
C ALA A 101 -0.57 -11.39 -16.65
N VAL A 102 -1.35 -10.37 -17.02
CA VAL A 102 -2.14 -9.58 -16.07
C VAL A 102 -3.20 -10.46 -15.39
N ASP A 103 -3.95 -11.25 -16.14
CA ASP A 103 -5.00 -12.09 -15.58
C ASP A 103 -4.47 -13.16 -14.64
N LYS A 104 -3.32 -13.77 -14.95
CA LYS A 104 -2.67 -14.75 -14.07
C LYS A 104 -2.15 -14.12 -12.79
N THR A 105 -1.50 -12.95 -12.88
CA THR A 105 -0.96 -12.26 -11.70
C THR A 105 -2.06 -11.66 -10.83
N ARG A 106 -3.18 -11.26 -11.43
CA ARG A 106 -4.32 -10.70 -10.71
C ARG A 106 -5.27 -11.73 -10.13
N ALA A 107 -5.07 -13.02 -10.41
CA ALA A 107 -5.98 -14.07 -9.93
C ALA A 107 -6.21 -13.99 -8.41
N GLU A 108 -5.18 -13.63 -7.64
CA GLU A 108 -5.22 -13.50 -6.19
C GLU A 108 -5.69 -12.12 -5.70
N THR A 109 -5.49 -11.06 -6.51
CA THR A 109 -5.79 -9.66 -6.12
C THR A 109 -7.01 -9.08 -6.83
N LYS A 110 -7.55 -9.76 -7.85
CA LYS A 110 -8.68 -9.28 -8.69
C LYS A 110 -9.95 -9.02 -7.88
N SER A 111 -10.24 -9.91 -6.93
CA SER A 111 -11.29 -9.71 -5.94
C SER A 111 -10.63 -9.65 -4.58
N LEU A 112 -10.64 -8.51 -3.91
CA LEU A 112 -10.27 -8.44 -2.51
C LEU A 112 -11.51 -8.89 -1.70
N PRO A 113 -11.58 -10.17 -1.27
CA PRO A 113 -12.68 -10.60 -0.44
C PRO A 113 -12.58 -9.88 0.91
N LEU A 114 -13.70 -9.29 1.36
CA LEU A 114 -13.77 -8.56 2.61
C LEU A 114 -14.43 -9.43 3.68
N ALA A 115 -13.74 -9.63 4.80
CA ALA A 115 -14.31 -10.19 6.02
C ALA A 115 -15.00 -9.05 6.80
N ARG A 116 -16.21 -8.67 6.38
CA ARG A 116 -16.93 -7.54 6.96
C ARG A 116 -17.39 -7.84 8.37
N GLU A 117 -17.12 -6.89 9.26
CA GLU A 117 -17.61 -6.86 10.64
C GLU A 117 -17.94 -5.42 11.04
N SER A 118 -18.81 -5.24 12.03
CA SER A 118 -19.00 -3.93 12.64
C SER A 118 -17.95 -3.74 13.71
N PHE A 119 -17.12 -2.69 13.59
CA PHE A 119 -16.05 -2.40 14.56
C PHE A 119 -15.98 -0.92 14.92
N PRO A 120 -15.47 -0.57 16.12
CA PRO A 120 -15.22 0.82 16.48
C PRO A 120 -14.08 1.39 15.61
N ILE A 121 -14.32 2.52 14.96
CA ILE A 121 -13.35 3.19 14.07
C ILE A 121 -12.04 3.51 14.81
N ARG A 122 -12.16 3.98 16.05
CA ARG A 122 -11.02 4.32 16.90
C ARG A 122 -10.02 3.17 17.03
N VAL A 123 -10.51 1.94 17.20
CA VAL A 123 -9.65 0.75 17.34
C VAL A 123 -8.81 0.51 16.10
N ALA A 124 -9.36 0.72 14.89
CA ALA A 124 -8.62 0.58 13.64
C ALA A 124 -7.54 1.66 13.48
N VAL A 125 -7.85 2.90 13.84
CA VAL A 125 -6.89 4.02 13.78
C VAL A 125 -5.75 3.81 14.77
N GLU A 126 -6.06 3.46 16.03
CA GLU A 126 -5.06 3.21 17.08
C GLU A 126 -4.13 2.05 16.70
N ARG A 127 -4.70 0.97 16.12
CA ARG A 127 -3.91 -0.18 15.66
C ARG A 127 -2.98 0.18 14.52
N ALA A 128 -3.45 0.92 13.52
CA ALA A 128 -2.62 1.35 12.41
C ALA A 128 -1.47 2.27 12.86
N LEU A 129 -1.73 3.17 13.80
CA LEU A 129 -0.71 4.04 14.41
C LEU A 129 0.34 3.23 15.18
N GLU A 130 -0.08 2.23 15.94
CA GLU A 130 0.84 1.36 16.69
C GLU A 130 1.74 0.56 15.75
N ASP A 131 1.16 -0.08 14.72
CA ASP A 131 1.91 -0.82 13.71
C ASP A 131 2.87 0.09 12.93
N ALA A 132 2.48 1.33 12.60
CA ALA A 132 3.34 2.31 11.92
C ALA A 132 4.45 2.84 12.83
N ARG A 133 4.18 2.99 14.14
CA ARG A 133 5.19 3.39 15.12
C ARG A 133 6.32 2.37 15.18
N HIS A 134 5.99 1.10 15.26
CA HIS A 134 6.96 0.01 15.25
C HIS A 134 7.70 -0.12 13.92
N ALA A 135 7.02 0.13 12.80
CA ALA A 135 7.60 -0.03 11.48
C ALA A 135 8.65 1.04 11.14
N VAL A 136 8.30 2.32 11.34
CA VAL A 136 9.08 3.43 10.78
C VAL A 136 9.07 4.70 11.61
N LEU A 137 7.94 5.05 12.28
CA LEU A 137 7.81 6.37 12.92
C LEU A 137 8.83 6.58 14.05
N ALA A 138 9.06 5.56 14.90
CA ALA A 138 10.01 5.65 15.99
C ALA A 138 11.46 5.77 15.47
N ALA A 139 11.85 4.96 14.49
CA ALA A 139 13.18 4.97 13.91
C ALA A 139 13.52 6.30 13.22
N ARG A 140 12.53 6.95 12.60
CA ARG A 140 12.65 8.24 11.95
C ARG A 140 12.39 9.44 12.86
N SER A 141 12.02 9.20 14.12
CA SER A 141 11.61 10.24 15.08
C SER A 141 10.43 11.10 14.58
N ASN A 142 9.60 10.57 13.70
CA ASN A 142 8.42 11.27 13.21
C ASN A 142 7.32 11.24 14.27
N ALA A 143 6.71 12.41 14.53
CA ALA A 143 5.56 12.53 15.43
C ALA A 143 4.27 12.55 14.61
N VAL A 144 3.22 11.87 15.11
CA VAL A 144 1.89 11.93 14.51
C VAL A 144 0.94 12.64 15.49
N GLU A 145 0.39 13.77 15.04
CA GLU A 145 -0.70 14.47 15.71
C GLU A 145 -2.02 13.85 15.27
N LEU A 146 -2.70 13.13 16.16
CA LEU A 146 -4.02 12.57 15.90
C LEU A 146 -5.10 13.61 16.26
N VAL A 147 -5.88 14.03 15.26
CA VAL A 147 -7.07 14.87 15.41
C VAL A 147 -8.28 14.03 15.05
N SER A 148 -9.09 13.67 16.03
CA SER A 148 -10.28 12.85 15.82
C SER A 148 -11.50 13.49 16.47
N SER A 149 -12.60 13.54 15.71
CA SER A 149 -13.94 13.86 16.23
C SER A 149 -14.78 12.60 16.47
N ILE A 150 -14.16 11.41 16.34
CA ILE A 150 -14.81 10.10 16.45
C ILE A 150 -14.62 9.57 17.88
N ASP A 151 -15.70 9.23 18.54
CA ASP A 151 -15.70 8.67 19.90
C ASP A 151 -16.13 7.19 19.91
N SER A 152 -17.38 6.94 19.57
CA SER A 152 -18.00 5.61 19.65
C SER A 152 -18.50 5.07 18.32
N GLU A 153 -18.30 5.82 17.25
CA GLU A 153 -18.82 5.49 15.92
C GLU A 153 -18.17 4.22 15.36
N ARG A 154 -18.99 3.49 14.63
CA ARG A 154 -18.63 2.18 14.07
C ARG A 154 -18.68 2.23 12.55
N CYS A 155 -17.82 1.42 11.94
CA CYS A 155 -17.82 1.16 10.50
C CYS A 155 -18.16 -0.31 10.26
N ASP A 156 -18.93 -0.58 9.19
CA ASP A 156 -19.20 -1.92 8.69
C ASP A 156 -18.25 -2.22 7.52
N GLY A 157 -17.21 -2.97 7.79
CA GLY A 157 -16.15 -3.24 6.83
C GLY A 157 -15.17 -4.30 7.30
N ASP A 158 -14.14 -4.53 6.52
CA ASP A 158 -13.03 -5.38 6.90
C ASP A 158 -12.00 -4.55 7.68
N ARG A 159 -12.04 -4.70 9.00
CA ARG A 159 -11.17 -3.95 9.92
C ARG A 159 -9.70 -4.14 9.61
N GLU A 160 -9.26 -5.37 9.34
CA GLU A 160 -7.85 -5.67 9.09
C GLU A 160 -7.37 -5.02 7.79
N ARG A 161 -8.16 -5.08 6.72
CA ARG A 161 -7.84 -4.42 5.45
C ARG A 161 -7.79 -2.89 5.59
N LEU A 162 -8.66 -2.31 6.38
CA LEU A 162 -8.63 -0.86 6.64
C LEU A 162 -7.42 -0.46 7.50
N VAL A 163 -7.03 -1.28 8.49
CA VAL A 163 -5.79 -1.08 9.25
C VAL A 163 -4.57 -1.14 8.33
N GLN A 164 -4.50 -2.11 7.40
CA GLN A 164 -3.43 -2.23 6.40
C GLN A 164 -3.35 -0.99 5.50
N ALA A 165 -4.50 -0.47 5.04
CA ALA A 165 -4.56 0.75 4.22
C ALA A 165 -4.02 1.97 4.99
N LEU A 166 -4.47 2.17 6.23
CA LEU A 166 -4.01 3.27 7.08
C LEU A 166 -2.52 3.16 7.41
N TRP A 167 -2.04 1.95 7.71
CA TRP A 167 -0.62 1.69 7.91
C TRP A 167 0.20 2.07 6.69
N THR A 168 -0.24 1.67 5.49
CA THR A 168 0.43 2.00 4.22
C THR A 168 0.53 3.51 4.01
N MET A 169 -0.56 4.24 4.30
CA MET A 169 -0.59 5.69 4.21
C MET A 169 0.38 6.35 5.21
N LEU A 170 0.41 5.88 6.46
CA LEU A 170 1.30 6.40 7.51
C LEU A 170 2.77 6.15 7.19
N VAL A 171 3.11 4.94 6.75
CA VAL A 171 4.47 4.58 6.35
C VAL A 171 4.94 5.42 5.17
N PHE A 172 4.10 5.54 4.13
CA PHE A 172 4.44 6.37 2.97
C PHE A 172 4.66 7.82 3.36
N ALA A 173 3.76 8.42 4.15
CA ALA A 173 3.90 9.81 4.59
C ALA A 173 5.15 10.02 5.45
N ALA A 174 5.49 9.08 6.33
CA ALA A 174 6.68 9.15 7.16
C ALA A 174 7.97 9.06 6.33
N GLU A 175 8.03 8.12 5.38
CA GLU A 175 9.23 7.92 4.54
C GLU A 175 9.42 9.01 3.49
N ALA A 176 8.31 9.59 2.99
CA ALA A 176 8.31 10.73 2.07
C ALA A 176 8.40 12.08 2.79
N SER A 177 8.77 12.11 4.06
CA SER A 177 9.01 13.31 4.86
C SER A 177 10.42 13.30 5.44
N GLU A 178 10.92 14.48 5.86
CA GLU A 178 12.16 14.57 6.64
C GLU A 178 12.06 13.75 7.94
N PRO A 179 13.16 13.12 8.38
CA PRO A 179 13.23 12.58 9.73
C PRO A 179 12.92 13.67 10.78
N GLY A 180 12.12 13.32 11.79
CA GLY A 180 11.65 14.27 12.80
C GLY A 180 10.46 15.14 12.37
N ALA A 181 9.98 15.02 11.15
CA ALA A 181 8.81 15.75 10.68
C ALA A 181 7.54 15.38 11.46
N LYS A 182 6.62 16.35 11.55
CA LYS A 182 5.29 16.16 12.14
C LYS A 182 4.28 15.82 11.05
N LEU A 183 3.61 14.69 11.22
CA LEU A 183 2.48 14.26 10.40
C LEU A 183 1.19 14.59 11.14
N ARG A 184 0.14 14.95 10.42
CA ARG A 184 -1.19 15.14 11.00
C ARG A 184 -2.14 14.09 10.45
N LEU A 185 -2.69 13.25 11.34
CA LEU A 185 -3.73 12.28 11.03
C LEU A 185 -5.07 12.82 11.52
N THR A 186 -5.96 13.13 10.60
CA THR A 186 -7.33 13.56 10.90
C THR A 186 -8.28 12.41 10.60
N SER A 187 -9.15 12.07 11.57
CA SER A 187 -10.20 11.06 11.42
C SER A 187 -11.54 11.64 11.82
N ASN A 188 -12.46 11.73 10.86
CA ASN A 188 -13.79 12.30 11.06
C ASN A 188 -14.85 11.57 10.24
N ILE A 189 -16.12 11.91 10.53
CA ILE A 189 -17.25 11.47 9.71
C ILE A 189 -17.70 12.68 8.87
N ASP A 190 -17.74 12.46 7.55
CA ASP A 190 -18.26 13.41 6.59
C ASP A 190 -19.47 12.77 5.90
N SER A 191 -20.66 13.25 6.28
CA SER A 191 -21.95 12.72 5.84
C SER A 191 -22.13 11.25 6.26
N ALA A 192 -22.04 10.31 5.33
CA ALA A 192 -22.16 8.86 5.56
C ALA A 192 -20.82 8.12 5.40
N PHE A 193 -19.70 8.87 5.36
CA PHE A 193 -18.37 8.31 5.14
C PHE A 193 -17.47 8.55 6.33
N TRP A 194 -16.71 7.53 6.69
CA TRP A 194 -15.52 7.69 7.48
C TRP A 194 -14.42 8.24 6.58
N ARG A 195 -13.91 9.42 6.91
CA ARG A 195 -12.84 10.10 6.19
C ARG A 195 -11.59 10.12 7.05
N VAL A 196 -10.49 9.62 6.50
CA VAL A 196 -9.17 9.72 7.10
C VAL A 196 -8.27 10.50 6.19
N GLU A 197 -7.58 11.49 6.75
CA GLU A 197 -6.61 12.31 6.04
C GLU A 197 -5.27 12.28 6.77
N ILE A 198 -4.19 12.06 6.02
CA ILE A 198 -2.83 12.23 6.52
C ILE A 198 -2.19 13.38 5.76
N ALA A 199 -1.90 14.47 6.48
CA ALA A 199 -1.21 15.64 5.95
C ALA A 199 0.25 15.64 6.38
N PHE A 200 1.14 15.95 5.45
CA PHE A 200 2.59 16.00 5.66
C PHE A 200 3.26 16.96 4.67
N THR A 201 4.47 17.39 4.96
CA THR A 201 5.32 18.12 4.00
C THR A 201 6.18 17.11 3.26
N ALA A 202 6.01 17.04 1.93
CA ALA A 202 6.74 16.07 1.13
C ALA A 202 8.23 16.43 1.00
N ASN A 203 9.09 15.44 1.20
CA ASN A 203 10.46 15.41 0.77
C ASN A 203 10.74 14.05 0.14
N PHE A 204 10.53 13.93 -1.15
CA PHE A 204 10.73 12.66 -1.85
C PHE A 204 12.20 12.26 -1.93
N ALA A 205 13.15 13.19 -1.80
CA ALA A 205 14.56 12.88 -1.71
C ALA A 205 14.90 12.02 -0.48
N ALA A 206 14.15 12.15 0.62
CA ALA A 206 14.31 11.33 1.82
C ALA A 206 14.05 9.83 1.57
N LEU A 207 13.35 9.47 0.49
CA LEU A 207 13.13 8.08 0.08
C LEU A 207 14.40 7.39 -0.45
N SER A 208 15.42 8.16 -0.87
CA SER A 208 16.70 7.62 -1.33
C SER A 208 17.76 7.50 -0.22
N ASP A 209 17.53 8.13 0.93
CA ASP A 209 18.44 8.05 2.07
C ASP A 209 18.48 6.59 2.59
N PRO A 210 19.64 5.93 2.67
CA PRO A 210 19.76 4.61 3.26
C PRO A 210 19.53 4.59 4.78
N GLU A 211 19.66 5.72 5.44
CA GLU A 211 19.45 5.96 6.87
C GLU A 211 18.34 7.01 7.07
N PRO A 212 17.32 6.76 7.86
CA PRO A 212 16.98 5.60 8.67
C PRO A 212 16.29 4.46 7.90
N ALA A 213 16.05 3.32 8.59
CA ALA A 213 15.41 2.14 8.01
C ALA A 213 14.08 2.46 7.32
N HIS A 214 13.83 1.76 6.23
CA HIS A 214 12.61 1.85 5.44
C HIS A 214 11.74 0.60 5.57
N ALA A 215 10.43 0.80 5.60
CA ALA A 215 9.44 -0.27 5.49
C ALA A 215 8.98 -0.48 4.04
N LEU A 216 9.07 0.55 3.18
CA LEU A 216 8.76 0.46 1.75
C LEU A 216 9.89 -0.22 0.98
N GLU A 217 9.53 -1.03 -0.01
CA GLU A 217 10.51 -1.66 -0.92
C GLU A 217 11.30 -0.61 -1.71
N PRO A 218 12.60 -0.85 -2.02
CA PRO A 218 13.44 0.09 -2.79
C PRO A 218 12.83 0.51 -4.12
N PHE A 219 12.16 -0.43 -4.81
CA PHE A 219 11.49 -0.15 -6.08
C PHE A 219 10.33 0.85 -5.92
N ALA A 220 9.51 0.69 -4.87
CA ALA A 220 8.42 1.61 -4.56
C ALA A 220 8.93 3.01 -4.24
N ARG A 221 10.03 3.11 -3.48
CA ARG A 221 10.68 4.37 -3.13
C ARG A 221 11.22 5.09 -4.37
N THR A 222 11.92 4.36 -5.24
CA THR A 222 12.45 4.90 -6.51
C THR A 222 11.32 5.45 -7.40
N GLN A 223 10.20 4.73 -7.51
CA GLN A 223 9.05 5.19 -8.28
C GLN A 223 8.40 6.44 -7.67
N ALA A 224 8.30 6.51 -6.35
CA ALA A 224 7.67 7.64 -5.68
C ALA A 224 8.45 8.96 -5.86
N MET A 225 9.76 8.90 -6.14
CA MET A 225 10.60 10.06 -6.48
C MET A 225 10.40 10.55 -7.91
N GLN A 226 9.79 9.75 -8.79
CA GLN A 226 9.57 10.17 -10.17
C GLN A 226 8.36 11.10 -10.29
N PRO A 227 8.38 12.08 -11.20
CA PRO A 227 7.22 12.91 -11.51
C PRO A 227 6.02 12.04 -11.87
N ARG A 228 4.85 12.36 -11.32
CA ARG A 228 3.61 11.65 -11.58
C ARG A 228 2.64 12.51 -12.38
N GLU A 229 1.92 11.88 -13.28
CA GLU A 229 0.77 12.51 -13.92
C GLU A 229 -0.32 12.84 -12.90
N ALA A 230 -1.06 13.92 -13.14
CA ALA A 230 -2.15 14.31 -12.27
C ALA A 230 -3.18 13.17 -12.12
N GLY A 231 -3.59 12.92 -10.89
CA GLY A 231 -4.54 11.85 -10.56
C GLY A 231 -3.93 10.45 -10.41
N ARG A 232 -2.64 10.26 -10.69
CA ARG A 232 -1.95 8.99 -10.42
C ARG A 232 -1.38 8.98 -9.00
N ILE A 233 -1.55 7.87 -8.29
CA ILE A 233 -0.98 7.64 -6.96
C ILE A 233 0.44 7.07 -7.05
N ALA A 234 1.23 7.22 -5.98
CA ALA A 234 2.46 6.46 -5.83
C ALA A 234 2.14 4.96 -5.72
N TRP A 235 2.95 4.12 -6.37
CA TRP A 235 2.66 2.67 -6.44
C TRP A 235 2.62 1.99 -5.07
N ALA A 236 3.38 2.48 -4.10
CA ALA A 236 3.33 2.03 -2.71
C ALA A 236 1.93 2.16 -2.07
N LEU A 237 1.08 3.05 -2.58
CA LEU A 237 -0.27 3.32 -2.08
C LEU A 237 -1.36 2.47 -2.76
N ALA A 238 -0.99 1.55 -3.64
CA ALA A 238 -1.93 0.70 -4.38
C ALA A 238 -2.85 -0.12 -3.47
N LEU A 239 -2.32 -0.63 -2.33
CA LEU A 239 -3.13 -1.34 -1.35
C LEU A 239 -4.22 -0.43 -0.75
N ALA A 240 -3.87 0.81 -0.35
CA ALA A 240 -4.85 1.75 0.20
C ALA A 240 -5.96 2.07 -0.81
N GLN A 241 -5.61 2.32 -2.07
CA GLN A 241 -6.58 2.52 -3.15
C GLN A 241 -7.48 1.31 -3.36
N ARG A 242 -6.90 0.11 -3.34
CA ARG A 242 -7.65 -1.14 -3.55
C ARG A 242 -8.63 -1.42 -2.43
N VAL A 243 -8.18 -1.22 -1.19
CA VAL A 243 -9.03 -1.38 0.01
C VAL A 243 -10.17 -0.38 0.00
N ALA A 244 -9.91 0.90 -0.31
CA ALA A 244 -10.95 1.91 -0.44
C ALA A 244 -12.02 1.49 -1.47
N SER A 245 -11.58 1.12 -2.68
CA SER A 245 -12.49 0.69 -3.77
C SER A 245 -13.31 -0.55 -3.41
N ALA A 246 -12.70 -1.55 -2.75
CA ALA A 246 -13.40 -2.76 -2.31
C ALA A 246 -14.48 -2.48 -1.25
N HIS A 247 -14.32 -1.42 -0.47
CA HIS A 247 -15.33 -0.95 0.49
C HIS A 247 -16.38 -0.01 -0.13
N GLY A 248 -16.31 0.27 -1.44
CA GLY A 248 -17.19 1.25 -2.11
C GLY A 248 -16.82 2.71 -1.82
N GLY A 249 -15.58 2.94 -1.41
CA GLY A 249 -15.01 4.23 -1.09
C GLY A 249 -14.03 4.76 -2.13
N THR A 250 -13.29 5.81 -1.75
CA THR A 250 -12.28 6.46 -2.60
C THR A 250 -10.95 6.64 -1.86
N PHE A 251 -9.87 6.69 -2.62
CA PHE A 251 -8.55 7.07 -2.14
C PHE A 251 -7.95 8.12 -3.07
N GLU A 252 -7.37 9.17 -2.49
CA GLU A 252 -6.78 10.29 -3.22
C GLU A 252 -5.42 10.64 -2.63
N GLN A 253 -4.48 11.01 -3.50
CA GLN A 253 -3.19 11.60 -3.14
C GLN A 253 -3.06 12.95 -3.82
N THR A 254 -2.78 14.00 -3.03
CA THR A 254 -2.49 15.35 -3.53
C THR A 254 -1.09 15.78 -3.14
N GLY A 255 -0.53 16.76 -3.84
CA GLY A 255 0.85 17.21 -3.64
C GLY A 255 1.85 16.25 -4.29
N THR A 256 2.64 16.74 -5.25
CA THR A 256 3.59 15.95 -6.01
C THR A 256 5.00 16.53 -6.02
N GLY A 257 5.18 17.74 -5.46
CA GLY A 257 6.46 18.46 -5.39
C GLY A 257 7.14 18.36 -4.03
N ASP A 258 8.47 18.40 -4.04
CA ASP A 258 9.26 18.51 -2.82
C ASP A 258 9.03 19.85 -2.12
N GLY A 259 8.92 19.82 -0.80
CA GLY A 259 8.63 20.99 0.03
C GLY A 259 7.16 21.41 0.04
N GLU A 260 6.30 20.76 -0.74
CA GLU A 260 4.88 21.08 -0.81
C GLU A 260 4.06 20.33 0.25
N PRO A 261 2.97 20.97 0.75
CA PRO A 261 1.97 20.25 1.52
C PRO A 261 1.35 19.13 0.69
N SER A 262 1.39 17.93 1.23
CA SER A 262 0.84 16.73 0.59
C SER A 262 -0.21 16.09 1.49
N THR A 263 -1.24 15.52 0.89
CA THR A 263 -2.29 14.82 1.62
C THR A 263 -2.63 13.47 1.00
N LEU A 264 -2.91 12.49 1.86
CA LEU A 264 -3.49 11.20 1.52
C LEU A 264 -4.86 11.13 2.16
N VAL A 265 -5.90 10.90 1.36
CA VAL A 265 -7.29 10.88 1.83
C VAL A 265 -7.93 9.55 1.50
N LEU A 266 -8.38 8.83 2.53
CA LEU A 266 -9.20 7.63 2.44
C LEU A 266 -10.63 7.98 2.85
N ARG A 267 -11.62 7.57 2.06
CA ARG A 267 -13.04 7.70 2.37
C ARG A 267 -13.71 6.33 2.22
N VAL A 268 -14.43 5.89 3.24
CA VAL A 268 -15.10 4.60 3.28
C VAL A 268 -16.53 4.80 3.77
N PRO A 269 -17.58 4.21 3.13
CA PRO A 269 -18.93 4.27 3.66
C PRO A 269 -18.99 3.68 5.08
N LEU A 270 -19.74 4.28 5.98
CA LEU A 270 -19.94 3.76 7.34
C LEU A 270 -20.74 2.45 7.35
N LEU A 271 -21.71 2.35 6.45
CA LEU A 271 -22.54 1.16 6.25
C LEU A 271 -22.24 0.54 4.89
N ALA A 272 -22.25 -0.79 4.80
CA ALA A 272 -22.15 -1.48 3.53
C ALA A 272 -23.34 -1.09 2.62
N GLN A 273 -23.04 -0.72 1.38
CA GLN A 273 -24.04 -0.51 0.34
C GLN A 273 -24.41 -1.83 -0.32
#